data_56caf2f4b075b7155cedc9f3a6a62e0d
#
_entry.id   56caf2f4b075b7155cedc9f3a6a62e0d
#
_cell.length_a   1.000
_cell.length_b   1.000
_cell.length_c   1.000
_cell.angle_alpha   90.00
_cell.angle_beta   90.00
_cell.angle_gamma   90.00
#
_symmetry.space_group_name_H-M   'P 1'
#
loop_
_entity.id
_entity.type
_entity.pdbx_description
1 polymer ?
#
loop_
_entity_poly.entity_id
_entity_poly.type
_entity_poly.pdbx_seq_one_letter_code
_entity_poly.pdbx_strand_id
1 'polypeptide(L)'
;MLISFFEEFPTPENLRKLKLVTWPTKLYLAAPSLQEFMRIKSGIRNKNVREFVYWPILQKKEGYWISPFSTRAALKRIFRELEGTKVPVMLDLELPTSRNPLLYLTQWGNFRKNKILISYFIQNYSGDIYTAEYFPKGSFGEAQLETLGVHYPVPKIKIIKMLYHSMHHSLSDGYLIRQLERGKKQWGKNFRVGYGTIAAGILGKESILAPEQLRHDLTLAQEKKIPEVVIFRLGGLNQEYANILKKII
;
A
#
# COMPACT_ATOMS: atom_id res chain seq x y z
N MET A 1 -7.84 -2.85 -16.84
CA MET A 1 -7.46 -2.53 -15.42
C MET A 1 -6.21 -3.31 -15.07
N LEU A 2 -5.17 -2.68 -14.51
CA LEU A 2 -3.99 -3.42 -14.03
C LEU A 2 -4.30 -4.07 -12.69
N ILE A 3 -3.87 -5.33 -12.50
CA ILE A 3 -3.93 -6.02 -11.20
C ILE A 3 -2.51 -6.23 -10.70
N SER A 4 -2.22 -5.64 -9.55
CA SER A 4 -0.91 -5.63 -8.89
C SER A 4 -1.01 -6.29 -7.51
N PHE A 5 0.13 -6.53 -6.88
CA PHE A 5 0.17 -7.15 -5.55
C PHE A 5 1.07 -6.39 -4.59
N PHE A 6 0.62 -6.25 -3.35
CA PHE A 6 1.50 -6.07 -2.22
C PHE A 6 2.13 -7.41 -1.83
N GLU A 7 3.38 -7.42 -1.39
CA GLU A 7 3.97 -8.56 -0.68
C GLU A 7 4.78 -8.05 0.50
N GLU A 8 4.17 -8.20 1.67
CA GLU A 8 4.72 -7.74 2.95
C GLU A 8 5.84 -8.65 3.48
N PHE A 9 5.75 -9.95 3.17
CA PHE A 9 6.73 -10.95 3.61
C PHE A 9 7.30 -11.68 2.40
N PRO A 10 8.27 -11.09 1.67
CA PRO A 10 8.77 -11.64 0.40
C PRO A 10 9.68 -12.86 0.60
N THR A 11 9.14 -13.89 1.28
CA THR A 11 9.81 -15.18 1.44
C THR A 11 9.85 -15.93 0.11
N PRO A 12 10.79 -16.89 -0.06
CA PRO A 12 10.83 -17.74 -1.26
C PRO A 12 9.50 -18.46 -1.51
N GLU A 13 8.77 -18.83 -0.48
CA GLU A 13 7.46 -19.47 -0.57
C GLU A 13 6.41 -18.51 -1.16
N ASN A 14 6.29 -17.30 -0.62
CA ASN A 14 5.36 -16.30 -1.09
C ASN A 14 5.69 -15.87 -2.53
N LEU A 15 6.96 -15.65 -2.84
CA LEU A 15 7.40 -15.27 -4.17
C LEU A 15 7.18 -16.38 -5.22
N ARG A 16 7.19 -17.65 -4.83
CA ARG A 16 6.80 -18.75 -5.74
C ARG A 16 5.37 -18.65 -6.27
N LYS A 17 4.47 -17.92 -5.55
CA LYS A 17 3.10 -17.66 -6.01
C LYS A 17 3.05 -16.85 -7.31
N LEU A 18 4.11 -16.11 -7.65
CA LEU A 18 4.23 -15.42 -8.94
C LEU A 18 4.09 -16.34 -10.15
N LYS A 19 4.34 -17.66 -10.03
CA LYS A 19 4.09 -18.64 -11.10
C LYS A 19 2.62 -18.67 -11.55
N LEU A 20 1.67 -18.28 -10.67
CA LEU A 20 0.25 -18.20 -10.97
C LEU A 20 -0.11 -16.88 -11.70
N VAL A 21 0.78 -15.89 -11.69
CA VAL A 21 0.59 -14.59 -12.34
C VAL A 21 1.03 -14.67 -13.79
N THR A 22 0.07 -14.79 -14.70
CA THR A 22 0.31 -14.95 -16.16
C THR A 22 -0.02 -13.68 -16.95
N TRP A 23 -0.34 -12.58 -16.27
CA TRP A 23 -0.66 -11.26 -16.82
C TRP A 23 0.36 -10.22 -16.38
N PRO A 24 0.49 -9.09 -17.11
CA PRO A 24 1.32 -7.97 -16.67
C PRO A 24 0.90 -7.47 -15.30
N THR A 25 1.86 -7.33 -14.38
CA THR A 25 1.60 -6.92 -13.00
C THR A 25 2.70 -6.02 -12.47
N LYS A 26 2.43 -5.34 -11.35
CA LYS A 26 3.44 -4.70 -10.51
C LYS A 26 3.52 -5.43 -9.18
N LEU A 27 4.67 -5.32 -8.55
CA LEU A 27 4.89 -5.93 -7.24
C LEU A 27 5.45 -4.89 -6.27
N TYR A 28 4.67 -4.57 -5.25
CA TYR A 28 5.04 -3.72 -4.14
C TYR A 28 5.69 -4.59 -3.07
N LEU A 29 7.03 -4.55 -2.99
CA LEU A 29 7.82 -5.44 -2.13
C LEU A 29 8.24 -4.73 -0.86
N ALA A 30 7.83 -5.25 0.28
CA ALA A 30 8.30 -4.79 1.57
C ALA A 30 9.76 -5.20 1.82
N ALA A 31 10.56 -4.24 2.28
CA ALA A 31 11.93 -4.51 2.71
C ALA A 31 12.38 -3.47 3.75
N PRO A 32 13.28 -3.86 4.69
CA PRO A 32 13.78 -2.96 5.73
C PRO A 32 14.82 -1.95 5.22
N SER A 33 15.37 -2.15 4.04
CA SER A 33 16.35 -1.27 3.38
C SER A 33 16.28 -1.38 1.86
N LEU A 34 16.76 -0.36 1.16
CA LEU A 34 16.89 -0.36 -0.29
C LEU A 34 17.79 -1.50 -0.80
N GLN A 35 18.87 -1.78 -0.07
CA GLN A 35 19.79 -2.89 -0.39
C GLN A 35 19.05 -4.24 -0.39
N GLU A 36 18.25 -4.49 0.64
CA GLU A 36 17.48 -5.74 0.75
C GLU A 36 16.39 -5.83 -0.33
N PHE A 37 15.70 -4.71 -0.61
CA PHE A 37 14.77 -4.66 -1.74
C PHE A 37 15.45 -5.05 -3.06
N MET A 38 16.64 -4.50 -3.34
CA MET A 38 17.37 -4.80 -4.57
C MET A 38 17.81 -6.26 -4.62
N ARG A 39 18.22 -6.84 -3.48
CA ARG A 39 18.57 -8.27 -3.36
C ARG A 39 17.36 -9.16 -3.67
N ILE A 40 16.20 -8.88 -3.08
CA ILE A 40 14.97 -9.65 -3.33
C ILE A 40 14.56 -9.54 -4.79
N LYS A 41 14.50 -8.31 -5.32
CA LYS A 41 14.15 -8.02 -6.70
C LYS A 41 15.03 -8.79 -7.69
N SER A 42 16.34 -8.84 -7.46
CA SER A 42 17.29 -9.53 -8.36
C SER A 42 17.07 -11.04 -8.44
N GLY A 43 16.44 -11.63 -7.41
CA GLY A 43 16.07 -13.05 -7.38
C GLY A 43 14.79 -13.41 -8.13
N ILE A 44 13.96 -12.43 -8.50
CA ILE A 44 12.66 -12.68 -9.15
C ILE A 44 12.83 -12.71 -10.66
N ARG A 45 12.43 -13.84 -11.31
CA ARG A 45 12.56 -14.10 -12.75
C ARG A 45 11.23 -14.09 -13.52
N ASN A 46 10.14 -13.67 -12.91
CA ASN A 46 8.84 -13.65 -13.59
C ASN A 46 8.74 -12.47 -14.57
N LYS A 47 8.66 -12.79 -15.87
CA LYS A 47 8.58 -11.80 -16.96
C LYS A 47 7.31 -10.94 -16.96
N ASN A 48 6.28 -11.36 -16.22
CA ASN A 48 5.04 -10.60 -16.13
C ASN A 48 5.12 -9.47 -15.09
N VAL A 49 6.09 -9.49 -14.18
CA VAL A 49 6.33 -8.36 -13.28
C VAL A 49 7.02 -7.24 -14.05
N ARG A 50 6.27 -6.23 -14.43
CA ARG A 50 6.73 -5.09 -15.24
C ARG A 50 7.39 -4.00 -14.42
N GLU A 51 7.00 -3.88 -13.16
CA GLU A 51 7.53 -2.87 -12.24
C GLU A 51 7.64 -3.45 -10.84
N PHE A 52 8.74 -3.16 -10.18
CA PHE A 52 8.95 -3.42 -8.76
C PHE A 52 8.94 -2.08 -8.03
N VAL A 53 8.12 -1.99 -7.00
CA VAL A 53 7.99 -0.80 -6.16
C VAL A 53 8.53 -1.13 -4.78
N TYR A 54 9.51 -0.36 -4.31
CA TYR A 54 10.04 -0.53 -2.97
C TYR A 54 9.02 -0.06 -1.93
N TRP A 55 8.67 -0.94 -1.02
CA TRP A 55 7.85 -0.66 0.14
C TRP A 55 8.72 -0.67 1.40
N PRO A 56 9.25 0.51 1.84
CA PRO A 56 10.06 0.58 3.03
C PRO A 56 9.24 0.26 4.28
N ILE A 57 9.66 -0.75 5.03
CA ILE A 57 9.12 -1.08 6.35
C ILE A 57 10.14 -0.77 7.43
N LEU A 58 9.67 -0.25 8.55
CA LEU A 58 10.50 0.05 9.71
C LEU A 58 10.49 -1.14 10.67
N GLN A 59 11.40 -1.15 11.65
CA GLN A 59 11.28 -2.09 12.75
C GLN A 59 10.02 -1.79 13.58
N LYS A 60 9.43 -2.82 14.20
CA LYS A 60 8.22 -2.64 15.04
C LYS A 60 8.39 -1.57 16.11
N LYS A 61 9.57 -1.49 16.74
CA LYS A 61 9.90 -0.46 17.73
C LYS A 61 10.05 0.94 17.14
N GLU A 62 10.23 1.08 15.82
CA GLU A 62 10.38 2.32 15.09
C GLU A 62 9.07 2.86 14.53
N GLY A 63 7.97 2.07 14.55
CA GLY A 63 6.64 2.43 14.07
C GLY A 63 6.08 1.50 13.00
N TYR A 64 6.87 0.63 12.41
CA TYR A 64 6.61 -0.30 11.32
C TYR A 64 6.25 0.39 10.01
N TRP A 65 5.25 1.25 9.99
CA TRP A 65 4.84 2.06 8.82
C TRP A 65 5.44 3.47 8.86
N ILE A 66 5.22 4.22 7.79
CA ILE A 66 5.70 5.61 7.67
C ILE A 66 4.64 6.57 8.21
N SER A 67 4.94 7.24 9.32
CA SER A 67 4.06 8.24 9.91
C SER A 67 4.85 9.30 10.69
N PRO A 68 4.24 10.43 11.06
CA PRO A 68 4.87 11.40 11.95
C PRO A 68 5.20 10.85 13.35
N PHE A 69 4.59 9.74 13.74
CA PHE A 69 4.86 9.04 15.00
C PHE A 69 5.93 7.94 14.87
N SER A 70 6.46 7.70 13.68
CA SER A 70 7.62 6.81 13.51
C SER A 70 8.88 7.48 14.05
N THR A 71 9.87 6.70 14.48
CA THR A 71 11.09 7.30 15.02
C THR A 71 11.80 8.12 13.94
N ARG A 72 12.26 9.33 14.33
CA ARG A 72 12.89 10.26 13.40
C ARG A 72 14.16 9.68 12.75
N ALA A 73 14.90 8.88 13.51
CA ALA A 73 16.12 8.22 13.01
C ALA A 73 15.78 7.24 11.86
N ALA A 74 14.70 6.45 12.01
CA ALA A 74 14.27 5.51 10.98
C ALA A 74 13.79 6.23 9.72
N LEU A 75 12.98 7.28 9.85
CA LEU A 75 12.55 8.09 8.70
C LEU A 75 13.76 8.68 7.95
N LYS A 76 14.71 9.27 8.67
CA LYS A 76 15.94 9.81 8.07
C LYS A 76 16.76 8.74 7.37
N ARG A 77 16.87 7.54 7.95
CA ARG A 77 17.59 6.41 7.35
C ARG A 77 16.98 6.05 5.99
N ILE A 78 15.68 5.77 5.95
CA ILE A 78 14.99 5.39 4.71
C ILE A 78 15.09 6.48 3.64
N PHE A 79 14.86 7.73 4.00
CA PHE A 79 14.89 8.81 3.01
C PHE A 79 16.30 9.09 2.47
N ARG A 80 17.34 8.93 3.29
CA ARG A 80 18.74 9.02 2.84
C ARG A 80 19.12 7.87 1.90
N GLU A 81 18.66 6.64 2.16
CA GLU A 81 18.89 5.51 1.25
C GLU A 81 18.29 5.75 -0.14
N LEU A 82 17.21 6.51 -0.22
CA LEU A 82 16.51 6.85 -1.46
C LEU A 82 17.06 8.11 -2.15
N GLU A 83 17.86 8.92 -1.44
CA GLU A 83 18.42 10.16 -1.97
C GLU A 83 19.26 9.88 -3.22
N GLY A 84 19.06 10.69 -4.27
CA GLY A 84 19.75 10.52 -5.56
C GLY A 84 19.28 9.32 -6.40
N THR A 85 18.35 8.49 -5.91
CA THR A 85 17.79 7.38 -6.68
C THR A 85 16.50 7.78 -7.41
N LYS A 86 16.07 6.92 -8.35
CA LYS A 86 14.75 7.01 -9.01
C LYS A 86 13.94 5.73 -8.83
N VAL A 87 14.25 4.93 -7.82
CA VAL A 87 13.54 3.68 -7.54
C VAL A 87 12.08 4.01 -7.20
N PRO A 88 11.08 3.40 -7.87
CA PRO A 88 9.69 3.59 -7.48
C PRO A 88 9.50 3.18 -6.02
N VAL A 89 8.91 4.07 -5.21
CA VAL A 89 8.72 3.84 -3.77
C VAL A 89 7.25 3.95 -3.38
N MET A 90 6.80 3.08 -2.49
CA MET A 90 5.47 3.16 -1.88
C MET A 90 5.63 3.42 -0.39
N LEU A 91 5.13 4.56 0.05
CA LEU A 91 5.04 4.91 1.46
C LEU A 91 3.71 4.38 2.02
N ASP A 92 3.79 3.47 2.95
CA ASP A 92 2.64 2.97 3.68
C ASP A 92 2.34 3.95 4.82
N LEU A 93 1.38 4.85 4.56
CA LEU A 93 1.07 5.99 5.42
C LEU A 93 0.02 5.59 6.47
N GLU A 94 0.49 4.84 7.46
CA GLU A 94 -0.35 4.37 8.55
C GLU A 94 0.16 4.82 9.92
N LEU A 95 -0.78 5.02 10.84
CA LEU A 95 -0.44 5.28 12.24
C LEU A 95 0.19 4.02 12.87
N PRO A 96 1.15 4.17 13.80
CA PRO A 96 1.69 3.04 14.54
C PRO A 96 0.57 2.22 15.14
N THR A 97 0.61 0.91 14.93
CA THR A 97 -0.40 0.01 15.50
C THR A 97 -0.39 0.02 17.01
N SER A 98 -1.44 -0.57 17.61
CA SER A 98 -1.54 -0.88 19.04
C SER A 98 -0.37 -1.69 19.61
N ARG A 99 0.55 -2.16 18.76
CA ARG A 99 1.76 -2.88 19.16
C ARG A 99 2.85 -2.00 19.76
N ASN A 100 2.79 -0.68 19.53
CA ASN A 100 3.70 0.25 20.21
C ASN A 100 3.00 1.61 20.48
N PRO A 101 2.03 1.66 21.41
CA PRO A 101 1.33 2.89 21.77
C PRO A 101 2.26 3.96 22.37
N LEU A 102 3.41 3.57 22.92
CA LEU A 102 4.39 4.50 23.47
C LEU A 102 4.95 5.46 22.41
N LEU A 103 4.92 5.09 21.13
CA LEU A 103 5.37 5.99 20.06
C LEU A 103 4.54 7.28 19.99
N TYR A 104 3.26 7.24 20.30
CA TYR A 104 2.44 8.44 20.32
C TYR A 104 2.93 9.45 21.38
N LEU A 105 3.42 8.97 22.52
CA LEU A 105 3.98 9.80 23.58
C LEU A 105 5.43 10.21 23.25
N THR A 106 6.29 9.26 22.94
CA THR A 106 7.73 9.50 22.77
C THR A 106 8.05 10.29 21.51
N GLN A 107 7.22 10.21 20.47
CA GLN A 107 7.39 10.94 19.22
C GLN A 107 6.54 12.21 19.12
N TRP A 108 5.76 12.55 20.15
CA TRP A 108 4.94 13.76 20.16
C TRP A 108 5.79 15.03 19.87
N GLY A 109 6.93 15.20 20.51
CA GLY A 109 7.87 16.29 20.27
C GLY A 109 8.49 16.30 18.87
N ASN A 110 8.51 15.17 18.18
CA ASN A 110 9.00 15.02 16.81
C ASN A 110 7.90 15.09 15.75
N PHE A 111 6.64 15.05 16.12
CA PHE A 111 5.51 14.94 15.20
C PHE A 111 5.57 15.96 14.05
N ARG A 112 5.65 17.25 14.38
CA ARG A 112 5.73 18.32 13.35
C ARG A 112 6.98 18.19 12.49
N LYS A 113 8.13 17.90 13.09
CA LYS A 113 9.41 17.73 12.39
C LYS A 113 9.39 16.52 11.45
N ASN A 114 8.73 15.43 11.86
CA ASN A 114 8.58 14.23 11.04
C ASN A 114 7.59 14.46 9.90
N LYS A 115 6.45 15.13 10.17
CA LYS A 115 5.49 15.50 9.14
C LYS A 115 6.14 16.34 8.03
N ILE A 116 6.94 17.34 8.42
CA ILE A 116 7.71 18.18 7.49
C ILE A 116 8.71 17.33 6.71
N LEU A 117 9.43 16.42 7.37
CA LEU A 117 10.42 15.54 6.74
C LEU A 117 9.78 14.63 5.68
N ILE A 118 8.63 14.01 5.99
CA ILE A 118 7.87 13.18 5.04
C ILE A 118 7.38 14.04 3.87
N SER A 119 6.79 15.21 4.16
CA SER A 119 6.31 16.13 3.12
C SER A 119 7.45 16.58 2.20
N TYR A 120 8.59 16.95 2.77
CA TYR A 120 9.79 17.33 2.01
C TYR A 120 10.27 16.21 1.09
N PHE A 121 10.36 14.98 1.62
CA PHE A 121 10.71 13.81 0.80
C PHE A 121 9.73 13.63 -0.36
N ILE A 122 8.43 13.62 -0.09
CA ILE A 122 7.40 13.46 -1.12
C ILE A 122 7.53 14.55 -2.20
N GLN A 123 7.79 15.79 -1.83
CA GLN A 123 7.89 16.89 -2.79
C GLN A 123 9.16 16.85 -3.65
N ASN A 124 10.27 16.39 -3.11
CA ASN A 124 11.59 16.50 -3.75
C ASN A 124 12.11 15.18 -4.34
N TYR A 125 11.51 14.04 -4.01
CA TYR A 125 11.96 12.78 -4.58
C TYR A 125 11.73 12.73 -6.09
N SER A 126 12.74 12.31 -6.84
CA SER A 126 12.74 12.33 -8.30
C SER A 126 12.15 11.08 -8.95
N GLY A 127 11.97 10.00 -8.19
CA GLY A 127 11.31 8.78 -8.64
C GLY A 127 9.79 8.81 -8.46
N ASP A 128 9.13 7.77 -8.96
CA ASP A 128 7.70 7.58 -8.74
C ASP A 128 7.39 7.33 -7.26
N ILE A 129 6.41 8.06 -6.73
CA ILE A 129 5.91 7.86 -5.36
C ILE A 129 4.49 7.33 -5.41
N TYR A 130 4.28 6.24 -4.70
CA TYR A 130 2.98 5.70 -4.35
C TYR A 130 2.75 5.93 -2.85
N THR A 131 1.50 6.15 -2.44
CA THR A 131 1.12 6.13 -1.03
C THR A 131 0.02 5.10 -0.83
N ALA A 132 0.15 4.23 0.17
CA ALA A 132 -0.96 3.43 0.66
C ALA A 132 -1.56 4.17 1.86
N GLU A 133 -2.87 4.39 1.85
CA GLU A 133 -3.54 5.29 2.78
C GLU A 133 -4.88 4.73 3.23
N TYR A 134 -5.27 5.11 4.44
CA TYR A 134 -6.60 4.84 4.95
C TYR A 134 -7.70 5.47 4.09
N PHE A 135 -8.83 4.82 4.15
CA PHE A 135 -10.06 5.39 3.66
C PHE A 135 -10.74 6.16 4.81
N PRO A 136 -11.13 7.44 4.61
CA PRO A 136 -11.82 8.17 5.66
C PRO A 136 -13.19 7.55 5.93
N LYS A 137 -13.46 7.20 7.20
CA LYS A 137 -14.76 6.70 7.66
C LYS A 137 -15.56 7.83 8.30
N GLY A 138 -16.85 7.89 7.97
CA GLY A 138 -17.79 8.84 8.57
C GLY A 138 -17.39 10.29 8.38
N SER A 139 -17.43 11.08 9.47
CA SER A 139 -16.98 12.49 9.50
C SER A 139 -15.47 12.66 9.47
N PHE A 140 -14.69 11.57 9.58
CA PHE A 140 -13.24 11.57 9.42
C PHE A 140 -12.90 11.83 7.95
N GLY A 141 -12.80 13.10 7.60
CA GLY A 141 -12.43 13.55 6.28
C GLY A 141 -10.93 13.46 6.02
N GLU A 142 -10.55 13.66 4.75
CA GLU A 142 -9.14 13.70 4.35
C GLU A 142 -8.33 14.77 5.07
N ALA A 143 -8.96 15.90 5.44
CA ALA A 143 -8.33 16.95 6.23
C ALA A 143 -7.81 16.45 7.59
N GLN A 144 -8.51 15.50 8.21
CA GLN A 144 -8.04 14.89 9.47
C GLN A 144 -6.87 13.92 9.22
N LEU A 145 -6.92 13.14 8.15
CA LEU A 145 -5.78 12.29 7.75
C LEU A 145 -4.55 13.14 7.42
N GLU A 146 -4.75 14.27 6.75
CA GLU A 146 -3.69 15.24 6.48
C GLU A 146 -3.14 15.85 7.77
N THR A 147 -4.01 16.22 8.72
CA THR A 147 -3.60 16.73 10.03
C THR A 147 -2.75 15.70 10.77
N LEU A 148 -3.13 14.43 10.73
CA LEU A 148 -2.38 13.33 11.31
C LEU A 148 -1.10 12.98 10.52
N GLY A 149 -0.91 13.53 9.32
CA GLY A 149 0.25 13.28 8.46
C GLY A 149 0.29 11.87 7.89
N VAL A 150 -0.88 11.30 7.61
CA VAL A 150 -1.07 10.02 6.90
C VAL A 150 -1.82 10.20 5.58
N HIS A 151 -1.91 11.43 5.13
CA HIS A 151 -2.38 11.85 3.81
C HIS A 151 -1.60 13.11 3.37
N TYR A 152 -1.12 13.11 2.13
CA TYR A 152 -0.37 14.22 1.54
C TYR A 152 -0.92 14.51 0.14
N PRO A 153 -1.76 15.55 -0.05
CA PRO A 153 -2.40 15.85 -1.33
C PRO A 153 -1.44 16.50 -2.34
N VAL A 154 -0.40 15.79 -2.76
CA VAL A 154 0.58 16.28 -3.72
C VAL A 154 0.26 15.72 -5.11
N PRO A 155 0.07 16.54 -6.16
CA PRO A 155 -0.42 16.10 -7.47
C PRO A 155 0.39 14.99 -8.16
N LYS A 156 1.70 14.88 -7.86
CA LYS A 156 2.57 13.89 -8.50
C LYS A 156 2.48 12.48 -7.91
N ILE A 157 1.89 12.31 -6.73
CA ILE A 157 1.82 11.00 -6.09
C ILE A 157 0.71 10.13 -6.67
N LYS A 158 0.93 8.84 -6.63
CA LYS A 158 -0.04 7.81 -7.02
C LYS A 158 -0.65 7.23 -5.74
N ILE A 159 -1.92 7.56 -5.47
CA ILE A 159 -2.59 7.24 -4.21
C ILE A 159 -3.28 5.88 -4.32
N ILE A 160 -3.00 4.98 -3.39
CA ILE A 160 -3.67 3.70 -3.22
C ILE A 160 -4.55 3.79 -1.96
N LYS A 161 -5.85 3.89 -2.13
CA LYS A 161 -6.78 3.86 -0.99
C LYS A 161 -7.11 2.42 -0.62
N MET A 162 -6.85 2.04 0.64
CA MET A 162 -7.06 0.69 1.14
C MET A 162 -8.53 0.46 1.48
N LEU A 163 -9.29 -0.17 0.59
CA LEU A 163 -10.68 -0.58 0.76
C LEU A 163 -10.76 -2.09 1.08
N TYR A 164 -10.23 -2.48 2.24
CA TYR A 164 -10.19 -3.88 2.64
C TYR A 164 -11.54 -4.35 3.19
N HIS A 165 -12.37 -4.91 2.33
CA HIS A 165 -13.69 -5.43 2.68
C HIS A 165 -13.61 -6.49 3.79
N SER A 166 -12.58 -7.32 3.78
CA SER A 166 -12.34 -8.32 4.82
C SER A 166 -12.19 -7.74 6.23
N MET A 167 -11.70 -6.50 6.34
CA MET A 167 -11.50 -5.80 7.62
C MET A 167 -12.70 -4.94 8.02
N HIS A 168 -13.66 -4.75 7.12
CA HIS A 168 -14.78 -3.85 7.28
C HIS A 168 -16.06 -4.47 6.73
N HIS A 169 -16.57 -5.49 7.41
CA HIS A 169 -17.74 -6.28 7.00
C HIS A 169 -19.04 -5.48 6.74
N SER A 170 -19.07 -4.20 7.07
CA SER A 170 -20.21 -3.30 6.85
C SER A 170 -20.08 -2.40 5.62
N LEU A 171 -19.09 -2.63 4.74
CA LEU A 171 -18.97 -1.84 3.53
C LEU A 171 -20.07 -2.24 2.54
N SER A 172 -21.06 -1.36 2.33
CA SER A 172 -22.05 -1.55 1.30
C SER A 172 -21.51 -1.17 -0.08
N ASP A 173 -22.09 -1.76 -1.14
CA ASP A 173 -21.75 -1.41 -2.52
C ASP A 173 -21.88 0.08 -2.79
N GLY A 174 -22.96 0.71 -2.30
CA GLY A 174 -23.15 2.14 -2.44
C GLY A 174 -22.04 2.96 -1.78
N TYR A 175 -21.45 2.47 -0.68
CA TYR A 175 -20.29 3.11 -0.09
C TYR A 175 -19.06 2.92 -0.96
N LEU A 176 -18.75 1.68 -1.39
CA LEU A 176 -17.61 1.38 -2.26
C LEU A 176 -17.65 2.20 -3.54
N ILE A 177 -18.79 2.20 -4.22
CA ILE A 177 -19.01 2.97 -5.46
C ILE A 177 -18.71 4.46 -5.24
N ARG A 178 -19.29 5.07 -4.20
CA ARG A 178 -19.03 6.49 -3.90
C ARG A 178 -17.56 6.77 -3.66
N GLN A 179 -16.85 5.84 -3.03
CA GLN A 179 -15.43 6.04 -2.74
C GLN A 179 -14.58 5.91 -4.02
N LEU A 180 -14.88 4.95 -4.88
CA LEU A 180 -14.20 4.79 -6.16
C LEU A 180 -14.41 6.03 -7.05
N GLU A 181 -15.65 6.52 -7.14
CA GLU A 181 -16.00 7.72 -7.90
C GLU A 181 -15.32 8.97 -7.35
N ARG A 182 -15.35 9.16 -6.03
CA ARG A 182 -14.68 10.27 -5.35
C ARG A 182 -13.17 10.26 -5.61
N GLY A 183 -12.53 9.10 -5.37
CA GLY A 183 -11.09 8.96 -5.59
C GLY A 183 -10.70 9.23 -7.04
N LYS A 184 -11.47 8.68 -7.98
CA LYS A 184 -11.25 8.93 -9.42
C LYS A 184 -11.44 10.40 -9.80
N LYS A 185 -12.47 11.07 -9.26
CA LYS A 185 -12.71 12.51 -9.50
C LYS A 185 -11.57 13.35 -8.94
N GLN A 186 -11.06 13.02 -7.77
CA GLN A 186 -10.07 13.83 -7.07
C GLN A 186 -8.65 13.63 -7.61
N TRP A 187 -8.24 12.39 -7.93
CA TRP A 187 -6.86 12.07 -8.33
C TRP A 187 -6.73 11.54 -9.76
N GLY A 188 -7.82 11.35 -10.49
CA GLY A 188 -7.81 10.95 -11.89
C GLY A 188 -6.99 9.69 -12.14
N LYS A 189 -6.01 9.77 -13.06
CA LYS A 189 -5.09 8.68 -13.40
C LYS A 189 -4.15 8.27 -12.27
N ASN A 190 -4.02 9.08 -11.23
CA ASN A 190 -3.18 8.81 -10.07
C ASN A 190 -3.93 8.06 -8.96
N PHE A 191 -5.23 7.82 -9.12
CA PHE A 191 -6.02 7.04 -8.17
C PHE A 191 -5.87 5.53 -8.39
N ARG A 192 -5.72 4.80 -7.32
CA ARG A 192 -5.68 3.34 -7.24
C ARG A 192 -6.46 2.87 -6.02
N VAL A 193 -6.85 1.61 -6.01
CA VAL A 193 -7.50 1.02 -4.85
C VAL A 193 -6.77 -0.24 -4.40
N GLY A 194 -6.62 -0.40 -3.10
CA GLY A 194 -6.14 -1.63 -2.47
C GLY A 194 -7.33 -2.48 -2.02
N TYR A 195 -7.37 -3.74 -2.45
CA TYR A 195 -8.34 -4.73 -2.02
C TYR A 195 -7.68 -5.88 -1.28
N GLY A 196 -8.38 -6.50 -0.43
CA GLY A 196 -7.91 -7.65 0.34
C GLY A 196 -8.70 -7.81 1.63
N THR A 197 -8.18 -8.62 2.52
CA THR A 197 -6.87 -9.29 2.49
C THR A 197 -7.02 -10.73 1.99
N ILE A 198 -6.15 -11.23 1.13
CA ILE A 198 -6.15 -12.65 0.73
C ILE A 198 -5.06 -13.46 1.47
N ALA A 199 -4.32 -12.84 2.36
CA ALA A 199 -3.44 -13.45 3.36
C ALA A 199 -3.24 -12.49 4.52
N ALA A 200 -3.04 -13.01 5.72
CA ALA A 200 -2.79 -12.21 6.91
C ALA A 200 -1.50 -11.39 6.79
N GLY A 201 -1.54 -10.14 7.24
CA GLY A 201 -0.40 -9.23 7.32
C GLY A 201 0.28 -9.25 8.68
N ILE A 202 0.95 -8.13 9.03
CA ILE A 202 1.74 -8.01 10.28
C ILE A 202 0.89 -8.08 11.55
N LEU A 203 -0.39 -7.77 11.49
CA LEU A 203 -1.28 -7.87 12.64
C LEU A 203 -1.64 -9.33 12.97
N GLY A 204 -1.57 -10.22 11.97
CA GLY A 204 -1.73 -11.67 12.11
C GLY A 204 -3.16 -12.13 12.41
N LYS A 205 -4.15 -11.23 12.34
CA LYS A 205 -5.57 -11.49 12.64
C LYS A 205 -6.52 -10.87 11.62
N GLU A 206 -6.00 -10.48 10.49
CA GLU A 206 -6.79 -9.95 9.39
C GLU A 206 -7.65 -11.07 8.80
N SER A 207 -8.95 -10.81 8.66
CA SER A 207 -9.86 -11.75 8.03
C SER A 207 -9.52 -11.90 6.54
N ILE A 208 -9.62 -13.12 6.04
CA ILE A 208 -9.36 -13.44 4.63
C ILE A 208 -10.61 -13.15 3.81
N LEU A 209 -10.46 -12.38 2.74
CA LEU A 209 -11.52 -12.06 1.80
C LEU A 209 -11.92 -13.28 1.00
N ALA A 210 -13.22 -13.62 0.99
CA ALA A 210 -13.71 -14.71 0.16
C ALA A 210 -13.48 -14.44 -1.34
N PRO A 211 -13.21 -15.48 -2.14
CA PRO A 211 -13.00 -15.33 -3.58
C PRO A 211 -14.14 -14.61 -4.31
N GLU A 212 -15.39 -14.92 -3.98
CA GLU A 212 -16.57 -14.30 -4.56
C GLU A 212 -16.65 -12.80 -4.23
N GLN A 213 -16.30 -12.42 -2.99
CA GLN A 213 -16.28 -11.02 -2.59
C GLN A 213 -15.17 -10.28 -3.33
N LEU A 214 -13.98 -10.89 -3.49
CA LEU A 214 -12.91 -10.29 -4.29
C LEU A 214 -13.37 -10.07 -5.74
N ARG A 215 -14.04 -11.05 -6.34
CA ARG A 215 -14.60 -10.93 -7.69
C ARG A 215 -15.59 -9.78 -7.79
N HIS A 216 -16.49 -9.65 -6.81
CA HIS A 216 -17.45 -8.57 -6.74
C HIS A 216 -16.78 -7.19 -6.67
N ASP A 217 -15.83 -7.02 -5.73
CA ASP A 217 -15.08 -5.76 -5.55
C ASP A 217 -14.31 -5.37 -6.82
N LEU A 218 -13.71 -6.35 -7.50
CA LEU A 218 -12.99 -6.14 -8.76
C LEU A 218 -13.93 -5.73 -9.90
N THR A 219 -15.13 -6.30 -9.96
CA THR A 219 -16.15 -5.93 -10.96
C THR A 219 -16.54 -4.47 -10.78
N LEU A 220 -16.80 -4.03 -9.55
CA LEU A 220 -17.10 -2.62 -9.25
C LEU A 220 -15.95 -1.69 -9.66
N ALA A 221 -14.69 -2.08 -9.38
CA ALA A 221 -13.54 -1.29 -9.80
C ALA A 221 -13.41 -1.21 -11.32
N GLN A 222 -13.69 -2.30 -12.04
CA GLN A 222 -13.67 -2.34 -13.50
C GLN A 222 -14.76 -1.45 -14.11
N GLU A 223 -16.01 -1.54 -13.64
CA GLU A 223 -17.13 -0.69 -14.05
C GLU A 223 -16.83 0.80 -13.83
N LYS A 224 -16.18 1.15 -12.73
CA LYS A 224 -15.75 2.51 -12.43
C LYS A 224 -14.47 2.90 -13.17
N LYS A 225 -13.91 2.02 -14.01
CA LYS A 225 -12.69 2.24 -14.81
C LYS A 225 -11.52 2.69 -13.95
N ILE A 226 -11.29 2.01 -12.83
CA ILE A 226 -10.13 2.23 -11.97
C ILE A 226 -8.88 1.73 -12.71
N PRO A 227 -7.80 2.52 -12.82
CA PRO A 227 -6.65 2.15 -13.64
C PRO A 227 -5.87 0.96 -13.07
N GLU A 228 -5.78 0.84 -11.75
CA GLU A 228 -5.02 -0.20 -11.08
C GLU A 228 -5.69 -0.59 -9.74
N VAL A 229 -5.79 -1.91 -9.52
CA VAL A 229 -6.15 -2.50 -8.23
C VAL A 229 -4.93 -3.23 -7.67
N VAL A 230 -4.62 -3.00 -6.40
CA VAL A 230 -3.51 -3.65 -5.70
C VAL A 230 -4.06 -4.62 -4.67
N ILE A 231 -3.76 -5.90 -4.81
CA ILE A 231 -4.27 -6.96 -3.92
C ILE A 231 -3.30 -7.17 -2.74
N PHE A 232 -3.81 -7.12 -1.53
CA PHE A 232 -3.06 -7.49 -0.33
C PHE A 232 -3.38 -8.95 0.06
N ARG A 233 -2.42 -9.86 0.01
CA ARG A 233 -1.07 -9.82 -0.52
C ARG A 233 -0.77 -11.08 -1.33
N LEU A 234 0.29 -11.06 -2.18
CA LEU A 234 0.71 -12.14 -3.07
C LEU A 234 0.80 -13.51 -2.38
N GLY A 235 1.30 -13.57 -1.14
CA GLY A 235 1.46 -14.80 -0.38
C GLY A 235 0.17 -15.62 -0.19
N GLY A 236 -1.01 -14.98 -0.31
CA GLY A 236 -2.31 -15.65 -0.28
C GLY A 236 -2.82 -16.13 -1.64
N LEU A 237 -2.12 -15.78 -2.72
CA LEU A 237 -2.56 -16.15 -4.06
C LEU A 237 -2.55 -17.68 -4.22
N ASN A 238 -3.70 -18.23 -4.60
CA ASN A 238 -3.91 -19.62 -4.97
C ASN A 238 -4.56 -19.71 -6.36
N GLN A 239 -4.84 -20.92 -6.82
CA GLN A 239 -5.42 -21.14 -8.15
C GLN A 239 -6.81 -20.51 -8.30
N GLU A 240 -7.61 -20.53 -7.25
CA GLU A 240 -8.98 -19.99 -7.24
C GLU A 240 -8.95 -18.46 -7.44
N TYR A 241 -8.19 -17.74 -6.60
CA TYR A 241 -7.99 -16.30 -6.77
C TYR A 241 -7.38 -15.97 -8.14
N ALA A 242 -6.37 -16.74 -8.58
CA ALA A 242 -5.74 -16.50 -9.88
C ALA A 242 -6.74 -16.64 -11.05
N ASN A 243 -7.67 -17.60 -10.98
CA ASN A 243 -8.70 -17.78 -11.99
C ASN A 243 -9.69 -16.60 -12.02
N ILE A 244 -10.05 -16.05 -10.86
CA ILE A 244 -10.89 -14.84 -10.76
C ILE A 244 -10.17 -13.65 -11.39
N LEU A 245 -8.92 -13.42 -10.99
CA LEU A 245 -8.14 -12.30 -11.48
C LEU A 245 -7.96 -12.33 -13.01
N LYS A 246 -7.72 -13.51 -13.58
CA LYS A 246 -7.62 -13.69 -15.04
C LYS A 246 -8.88 -13.34 -15.82
N LYS A 247 -10.07 -13.55 -15.23
CA LYS A 247 -11.34 -13.25 -15.89
C LYS A 247 -11.69 -11.77 -15.91
N ILE A 248 -11.04 -11.00 -15.04
CA ILE A 248 -11.27 -9.56 -14.88
C ILE A 248 -10.33 -8.71 -15.76
N ILE A 249 -9.19 -9.27 -16.17
CA ILE A 249 -8.18 -8.61 -17.02
C ILE A 249 -8.57 -8.71 -18.48
#